data_576de1e5bddb2623800dd1b25309b54d
#
_entry.id   576de1e5bddb2623800dd1b25309b54d
#
_cell.length_a   1.000
_cell.length_b   1.000
_cell.length_c   1.000
_cell.angle_alpha   90.00
_cell.angle_beta   90.00
_cell.angle_gamma   90.00
#
_symmetry.space_group_name_H-M   'P 1'
#
loop_
_entity.id
_entity.type
_entity.pdbx_description
1 polymer ?
#
loop_
_entity_poly.entity_id
_entity_poly.type
_entity_poly.pdbx_seq_one_letter_code
_entity_poly.pdbx_strand_id
1 'polypeptide(L)'
;SLGNGVDPMEVIEKYGADSLRYFLTTGSSPGQDLRFSYEKVESVWNFANKIWNASRFCLMNMNGLKYEEIDLTGEKSVADKWILTRLNETIETVTRLADKYEFGEVGRALYNFIWDDFCDWYIEMAKLPLYGEDESAKLTTRSILAYVLDQTMRLLHPFMPFITEEIWQNLPHEGESITTASWPVVNPDLTDEKASDEMKLLVEIIRTVRNIRAEVNTPLSKKIKLSLKAKDAETQAVLEKN
;
A
#
# COMPACT_ATOMS: atom_id res chain seq x y z
N SER A 1 -15.15 -31.08 24.78
CA SER A 1 -15.37 -30.01 23.80
C SER A 1 -16.75 -29.47 23.98
N LEU A 2 -16.87 -28.16 23.98
CA LEU A 2 -18.18 -27.47 24.16
C LEU A 2 -18.97 -27.36 22.84
N GLY A 3 -18.56 -28.08 21.77
CA GLY A 3 -19.20 -28.00 20.45
C GLY A 3 -19.02 -26.66 19.71
N ASN A 4 -18.11 -25.83 20.18
CA ASN A 4 -17.81 -24.49 19.62
C ASN A 4 -16.48 -24.44 18.83
N GLY A 5 -15.98 -25.60 18.40
CA GLY A 5 -14.83 -25.68 17.50
C GLY A 5 -15.20 -25.14 16.12
N VAL A 6 -14.28 -24.40 15.51
CA VAL A 6 -14.40 -23.92 14.13
C VAL A 6 -13.57 -24.85 13.25
N ASP A 7 -14.17 -25.38 12.17
CA ASP A 7 -13.44 -26.16 11.19
C ASP A 7 -12.63 -25.21 10.29
N PRO A 8 -11.28 -25.31 10.30
CA PRO A 8 -10.45 -24.46 9.43
C PRO A 8 -10.77 -24.64 7.94
N MET A 9 -11.22 -25.82 7.50
CA MET A 9 -11.52 -26.07 6.09
C MET A 9 -12.73 -25.28 5.63
N GLU A 10 -13.78 -25.17 6.46
CA GLU A 10 -14.95 -24.35 6.15
C GLU A 10 -14.57 -22.86 6.01
N VAL A 11 -13.64 -22.38 6.85
CA VAL A 11 -13.14 -21.00 6.77
C VAL A 11 -12.32 -20.78 5.49
N ILE A 12 -11.45 -21.75 5.14
CA ILE A 12 -10.63 -21.69 3.92
C ILE A 12 -11.49 -21.71 2.66
N GLU A 13 -12.51 -22.57 2.61
CA GLU A 13 -13.45 -22.63 1.49
C GLU A 13 -14.18 -21.29 1.27
N LYS A 14 -14.54 -20.61 2.35
CA LYS A 14 -15.31 -19.36 2.29
C LYS A 14 -14.45 -18.13 2.06
N TYR A 15 -13.29 -18.02 2.71
CA TYR A 15 -12.49 -16.78 2.76
C TYR A 15 -11.07 -16.93 2.20
N GLY A 16 -10.67 -18.15 1.81
CA GLY A 16 -9.32 -18.44 1.34
C GLY A 16 -8.31 -18.66 2.47
N ALA A 17 -7.25 -19.43 2.14
CA ALA A 17 -6.21 -19.78 3.11
C ALA A 17 -5.43 -18.57 3.61
N ASP A 18 -5.14 -17.60 2.75
CA ASP A 18 -4.40 -16.39 3.13
C ASP A 18 -5.12 -15.55 4.17
N SER A 19 -6.45 -15.46 4.09
CA SER A 19 -7.25 -14.73 5.07
C SER A 19 -7.18 -15.35 6.45
N LEU A 20 -7.28 -16.68 6.52
CA LEU A 20 -7.15 -17.40 7.78
C LEU A 20 -5.72 -17.30 8.34
N ARG A 21 -4.69 -17.48 7.50
CA ARG A 21 -3.29 -17.36 7.90
C ARG A 21 -2.97 -15.98 8.48
N TYR A 22 -3.33 -14.93 7.76
CA TYR A 22 -3.10 -13.55 8.21
C TYR A 22 -3.83 -13.27 9.52
N PHE A 23 -5.10 -13.65 9.64
CA PHE A 23 -5.88 -13.51 10.86
C PHE A 23 -5.22 -14.21 12.05
N LEU A 24 -4.78 -15.46 11.89
CA LEU A 24 -4.17 -16.26 12.97
C LEU A 24 -2.80 -15.70 13.37
N THR A 25 -2.00 -15.23 12.43
CA THR A 25 -0.63 -14.76 12.70
C THR A 25 -0.58 -13.33 13.22
N THR A 26 -1.51 -12.48 12.78
CA THR A 26 -1.48 -11.04 13.11
C THR A 26 -2.60 -10.61 14.06
N GLY A 27 -3.53 -11.48 14.37
CA GLY A 27 -4.74 -11.16 15.15
C GLY A 27 -4.56 -11.09 16.65
N SER A 28 -3.41 -11.51 17.19
CA SER A 28 -3.12 -11.49 18.64
C SER A 28 -1.73 -10.95 18.94
N SER A 29 -1.56 -10.47 20.17
CA SER A 29 -0.24 -10.15 20.73
C SER A 29 0.36 -11.37 21.43
N PRO A 30 1.69 -11.47 21.55
CA PRO A 30 2.32 -12.57 22.28
C PRO A 30 1.74 -12.76 23.67
N GLY A 31 1.40 -14.02 24.01
CA GLY A 31 0.83 -14.37 25.32
C GLY A 31 -0.66 -14.05 25.50
N GLN A 32 -1.34 -13.62 24.47
CA GLN A 32 -2.80 -13.39 24.49
C GLN A 32 -3.54 -14.44 23.68
N ASP A 33 -4.70 -14.87 24.20
CA ASP A 33 -5.58 -15.78 23.48
C ASP A 33 -6.24 -15.08 22.29
N LEU A 34 -6.18 -15.71 21.13
CA LEU A 34 -6.91 -15.25 19.95
C LEU A 34 -8.36 -15.77 20.00
N ARG A 35 -9.32 -14.86 20.10
CA ARG A 35 -10.73 -15.21 19.92
C ARG A 35 -11.05 -15.23 18.45
N PHE A 36 -11.46 -16.39 17.95
CA PHE A 36 -11.92 -16.51 16.56
C PHE A 36 -13.17 -15.66 16.33
N SER A 37 -13.20 -14.96 15.18
CA SER A 37 -14.34 -14.18 14.72
C SER A 37 -14.43 -14.25 13.20
N TYR A 38 -15.56 -14.68 12.67
CA TYR A 38 -15.83 -14.67 11.23
C TYR A 38 -15.74 -13.26 10.64
N GLU A 39 -16.23 -12.23 11.34
CA GLU A 39 -16.17 -10.83 10.92
C GLU A 39 -14.73 -10.35 10.72
N LYS A 40 -13.81 -10.76 11.62
CA LYS A 40 -12.40 -10.42 11.50
C LYS A 40 -11.74 -11.12 10.32
N VAL A 41 -12.07 -12.40 10.08
CA VAL A 41 -11.57 -13.13 8.90
C VAL A 41 -12.11 -12.51 7.61
N GLU A 42 -13.38 -12.12 7.58
CA GLU A 42 -14.00 -11.41 6.45
C GLU A 42 -13.34 -10.06 6.19
N SER A 43 -12.95 -9.33 7.24
CA SER A 43 -12.18 -8.08 7.09
C SER A 43 -10.83 -8.33 6.42
N VAL A 44 -10.15 -9.43 6.77
CA VAL A 44 -8.90 -9.83 6.09
C VAL A 44 -9.15 -10.26 4.64
N TRP A 45 -10.24 -10.96 4.37
CA TRP A 45 -10.64 -11.30 3.00
C TRP A 45 -10.90 -10.04 2.15
N ASN A 46 -11.55 -9.03 2.71
CA ASN A 46 -11.72 -7.73 2.07
C ASN A 46 -10.37 -7.04 1.81
N PHE A 47 -9.42 -7.17 2.73
CA PHE A 47 -8.06 -6.68 2.54
C PHE A 47 -7.34 -7.41 1.38
N ALA A 48 -7.44 -8.74 1.31
CA ALA A 48 -6.91 -9.52 0.18
C ALA A 48 -7.53 -9.08 -1.16
N ASN A 49 -8.84 -8.88 -1.20
CA ASN A 49 -9.53 -8.38 -2.39
C ASN A 49 -9.05 -6.97 -2.81
N LYS A 50 -8.79 -6.09 -1.84
CA LYS A 50 -8.26 -4.76 -2.11
C LYS A 50 -6.86 -4.83 -2.72
N ILE A 51 -5.98 -5.68 -2.17
CA ILE A 51 -4.64 -5.95 -2.71
C ILE A 51 -4.74 -6.45 -4.15
N TRP A 52 -5.59 -7.45 -4.40
CA TRP A 52 -5.80 -8.00 -5.73
C TRP A 52 -6.23 -6.96 -6.75
N ASN A 53 -7.22 -6.14 -6.41
CA ASN A 53 -7.72 -5.08 -7.30
C ASN A 53 -6.68 -3.99 -7.56
N ALA A 54 -5.93 -3.59 -6.53
CA ALA A 54 -4.83 -2.64 -6.66
C ALA A 54 -3.71 -3.18 -7.56
N SER A 55 -3.33 -4.45 -7.37
CA SER A 55 -2.32 -5.12 -8.19
C SER A 55 -2.77 -5.24 -9.65
N ARG A 56 -4.03 -5.58 -9.90
CA ARG A 56 -4.58 -5.58 -11.27
C ARG A 56 -4.46 -4.21 -11.94
N PHE A 57 -4.79 -3.13 -11.22
CA PHE A 57 -4.62 -1.78 -11.74
C PHE A 57 -3.16 -1.51 -12.11
N CYS A 58 -2.21 -1.84 -11.22
CA CYS A 58 -0.78 -1.65 -11.46
C CYS A 58 -0.32 -2.44 -12.69
N LEU A 59 -0.63 -3.74 -12.76
CA LEU A 59 -0.25 -4.62 -13.87
C LEU A 59 -0.80 -4.13 -15.21
N MET A 60 -2.04 -3.69 -15.26
CA MET A 60 -2.65 -3.14 -16.48
C MET A 60 -1.96 -1.86 -16.96
N ASN A 61 -1.39 -1.07 -16.06
CA ASN A 61 -0.72 0.19 -16.38
C ASN A 61 0.79 0.03 -16.60
N MET A 62 1.40 -1.10 -16.23
CA MET A 62 2.83 -1.36 -16.49
C MET A 62 3.16 -1.52 -17.97
N ASN A 63 2.16 -1.85 -18.81
CA ASN A 63 2.29 -1.88 -20.28
C ASN A 63 3.47 -2.71 -20.78
N GLY A 64 3.70 -3.89 -20.16
CA GLY A 64 4.79 -4.80 -20.55
C GLY A 64 6.17 -4.36 -20.09
N LEU A 65 6.28 -3.45 -19.11
CA LEU A 65 7.55 -3.06 -18.48
C LEU A 65 8.32 -4.30 -18.03
N LYS A 66 9.58 -4.42 -18.43
CA LYS A 66 10.47 -5.51 -18.01
C LYS A 66 11.26 -5.12 -16.78
N TYR A 67 11.80 -6.14 -16.09
CA TYR A 67 12.58 -5.91 -14.87
C TYR A 67 13.78 -5.01 -15.10
N GLU A 68 14.54 -5.24 -16.18
CA GLU A 68 15.71 -4.45 -16.57
C GLU A 68 15.38 -3.01 -17.02
N GLU A 69 14.10 -2.71 -17.26
CA GLU A 69 13.62 -1.38 -17.67
C GLU A 69 13.15 -0.54 -16.48
N ILE A 70 13.09 -1.12 -15.27
CA ILE A 70 12.71 -0.39 -14.06
C ILE A 70 13.77 0.66 -13.76
N ASP A 71 13.39 1.93 -13.86
CA ASP A 71 14.25 3.08 -13.60
C ASP A 71 13.69 3.96 -12.49
N LEU A 72 14.37 3.97 -11.35
CA LEU A 72 14.05 4.82 -10.21
C LEU A 72 14.86 6.13 -10.18
N THR A 73 15.65 6.44 -11.23
CA THR A 73 16.47 7.66 -11.29
C THR A 73 15.74 8.85 -11.91
N GLY A 74 14.64 8.61 -12.62
CA GLY A 74 13.81 9.65 -13.25
C GLY A 74 13.29 10.71 -12.28
N GLU A 75 12.84 11.83 -12.84
CA GLU A 75 12.23 12.91 -12.06
C GLU A 75 10.95 12.43 -11.37
N LYS A 76 10.89 12.61 -10.05
CA LYS A 76 9.83 12.13 -9.18
C LYS A 76 8.93 13.27 -8.71
N SER A 77 7.62 13.05 -8.79
CA SER A 77 6.63 13.91 -8.13
C SER A 77 6.77 13.84 -6.59
N VAL A 78 6.09 14.74 -5.89
CA VAL A 78 6.02 14.68 -4.42
C VAL A 78 5.37 13.37 -3.93
N ALA A 79 4.37 12.87 -4.65
CA ALA A 79 3.70 11.61 -4.33
C ALA A 79 4.64 10.39 -4.52
N ASP A 80 5.46 10.41 -5.58
CA ASP A 80 6.44 9.36 -5.83
C ASP A 80 7.50 9.27 -4.73
N LYS A 81 8.06 10.41 -4.34
CA LYS A 81 9.05 10.51 -3.27
C LYS A 81 8.46 10.10 -1.93
N TRP A 82 7.23 10.52 -1.66
CA TRP A 82 6.51 10.15 -0.46
C TRP A 82 6.29 8.64 -0.34
N ILE A 83 5.74 7.99 -1.39
CA ILE A 83 5.46 6.54 -1.28
C ILE A 83 6.73 5.71 -1.13
N LEU A 84 7.83 6.12 -1.77
CA LEU A 84 9.14 5.47 -1.62
C LEU A 84 9.68 5.64 -0.20
N THR A 85 9.54 6.83 0.40
CA THR A 85 9.89 7.09 1.80
C THR A 85 9.03 6.24 2.74
N ARG A 86 7.71 6.19 2.53
CA ARG A 86 6.79 5.35 3.31
C ARG A 86 7.10 3.86 3.21
N LEU A 87 7.52 3.39 2.03
CA LEU A 87 7.98 2.01 1.83
C LEU A 87 9.22 1.73 2.67
N ASN A 88 10.23 2.61 2.65
CA ASN A 88 11.44 2.46 3.46
C ASN A 88 11.13 2.40 4.96
N GLU A 89 10.30 3.30 5.47
CA GLU A 89 9.84 3.28 6.87
C GLU A 89 9.08 1.98 7.22
N THR A 90 8.31 1.45 6.27
CA THR A 90 7.58 0.20 6.45
C THR A 90 8.53 -0.98 6.47
N ILE A 91 9.52 -1.05 5.55
CA ILE A 91 10.56 -2.10 5.54
C ILE A 91 11.30 -2.14 6.87
N GLU A 92 11.77 -0.99 7.36
CA GLU A 92 12.47 -0.88 8.63
C GLU A 92 11.60 -1.35 9.81
N THR A 93 10.36 -0.86 9.87
CA THR A 93 9.41 -1.19 10.94
C THR A 93 9.06 -2.65 10.95
N VAL A 94 8.69 -3.22 9.79
CA VAL A 94 8.29 -4.62 9.64
C VAL A 94 9.46 -5.55 9.98
N THR A 95 10.67 -5.26 9.49
CA THR A 95 11.86 -6.07 9.78
C THR A 95 12.15 -6.08 11.29
N ARG A 96 12.22 -4.91 11.92
CA ARG A 96 12.47 -4.77 13.35
C ARG A 96 11.41 -5.46 14.23
N LEU A 97 10.14 -5.41 13.84
CA LEU A 97 9.04 -6.06 14.55
C LEU A 97 9.05 -7.59 14.34
N ALA A 98 9.35 -8.04 13.13
CA ALA A 98 9.46 -9.47 12.81
C ALA A 98 10.60 -10.13 13.58
N ASP A 99 11.76 -9.47 13.73
CA ASP A 99 12.89 -9.94 14.54
C ASP A 99 12.52 -10.10 16.02
N LYS A 100 11.52 -9.38 16.49
CA LYS A 100 10.98 -9.46 17.86
C LYS A 100 9.78 -10.41 17.99
N TYR A 101 9.35 -11.06 16.89
CA TYR A 101 8.14 -11.89 16.85
C TYR A 101 6.85 -11.13 17.18
N GLU A 102 6.83 -9.82 17.01
CA GLU A 102 5.66 -8.96 17.22
C GLU A 102 4.72 -8.95 16.00
N PHE A 103 4.26 -10.13 15.56
CA PHE A 103 3.54 -10.30 14.29
C PHE A 103 2.23 -9.53 14.21
N GLY A 104 1.56 -9.27 15.34
CA GLY A 104 0.38 -8.41 15.37
C GLY A 104 0.68 -6.97 14.90
N GLU A 105 1.80 -6.42 15.33
CA GLU A 105 2.25 -5.08 14.93
C GLU A 105 2.78 -5.08 13.48
N VAL A 106 3.45 -6.17 13.05
CA VAL A 106 3.85 -6.36 11.64
C VAL A 106 2.61 -6.28 10.74
N GLY A 107 1.56 -7.06 11.08
CA GLY A 107 0.31 -7.03 10.30
C GLY A 107 -0.30 -5.64 10.23
N ARG A 108 -0.33 -4.92 11.35
CA ARG A 108 -0.86 -3.55 11.39
C ARG A 108 -0.05 -2.59 10.51
N ALA A 109 1.28 -2.66 10.56
CA ALA A 109 2.16 -1.82 9.74
C ALA A 109 1.95 -2.10 8.25
N LEU A 110 1.88 -3.37 7.84
CA LEU A 110 1.60 -3.77 6.47
C LEU A 110 0.21 -3.33 6.01
N TYR A 111 -0.80 -3.52 6.86
CA TYR A 111 -2.17 -3.08 6.55
C TYR A 111 -2.23 -1.59 6.29
N ASN A 112 -1.68 -0.76 7.19
CA ASN A 112 -1.71 0.69 7.05
C ASN A 112 -0.99 1.16 5.78
N PHE A 113 0.20 0.63 5.52
CA PHE A 113 0.94 0.99 4.30
C PHE A 113 0.17 0.59 3.03
N ILE A 114 -0.33 -0.64 2.97
CA ILE A 114 -0.99 -1.17 1.76
C ILE A 114 -2.35 -0.49 1.56
N TRP A 115 -3.17 -0.45 2.62
CA TRP A 115 -4.53 0.06 2.51
C TRP A 115 -4.57 1.57 2.37
N ASP A 116 -3.93 2.28 3.33
CA ASP A 116 -4.03 3.73 3.40
C ASP A 116 -3.06 4.40 2.42
N ASP A 117 -1.75 4.14 2.55
CA ASP A 117 -0.75 4.89 1.80
C ASP A 117 -0.75 4.51 0.31
N PHE A 118 -0.65 3.21 0.00
CA PHE A 118 -0.52 2.74 -1.37
C PHE A 118 -1.85 2.77 -2.13
N CYS A 119 -2.89 2.08 -1.61
CA CYS A 119 -4.16 1.94 -2.34
C CYS A 119 -5.02 3.21 -2.34
N ASP A 120 -5.19 3.87 -1.18
CA ASP A 120 -6.13 5.00 -1.07
C ASP A 120 -5.53 6.32 -1.57
N TRP A 121 -4.20 6.45 -1.53
CA TRP A 121 -3.54 7.69 -1.91
C TRP A 121 -2.65 7.56 -3.13
N TYR A 122 -1.59 6.73 -3.06
CA TYR A 122 -0.60 6.72 -4.13
C TYR A 122 -1.18 6.27 -5.47
N ILE A 123 -1.96 5.20 -5.52
CA ILE A 123 -2.59 4.73 -6.76
C ILE A 123 -3.47 5.82 -7.39
N GLU A 124 -4.23 6.58 -6.59
CA GLU A 124 -5.06 7.66 -7.13
C GLU A 124 -4.22 8.80 -7.71
N MET A 125 -3.12 9.15 -7.06
CA MET A 125 -2.19 10.18 -7.55
C MET A 125 -1.42 9.73 -8.78
N ALA A 126 -1.03 8.48 -8.86
CA ALA A 126 -0.34 7.87 -9.99
C ALA A 126 -1.16 7.91 -11.29
N LYS A 127 -2.48 8.01 -11.21
CA LYS A 127 -3.35 8.15 -12.40
C LYS A 127 -3.05 9.40 -13.23
N LEU A 128 -2.65 10.50 -12.58
CA LEU A 128 -2.36 11.75 -13.28
C LEU A 128 -1.21 11.60 -14.28
N PRO A 129 0.00 11.18 -13.88
CA PRO A 129 1.08 10.95 -14.84
C PRO A 129 0.80 9.77 -15.78
N LEU A 130 0.20 8.67 -15.32
CA LEU A 130 -0.08 7.50 -16.17
C LEU A 130 -1.00 7.81 -17.35
N TYR A 131 -1.96 8.72 -17.17
CA TYR A 131 -2.89 9.13 -18.22
C TYR A 131 -2.54 10.51 -18.86
N GLY A 132 -1.41 11.10 -18.44
CA GLY A 132 -0.86 12.33 -19.03
C GLY A 132 -0.28 12.10 -20.42
N GLU A 133 0.47 13.09 -20.91
CA GLU A 133 1.12 13.02 -22.24
C GLU A 133 2.65 12.83 -22.13
N ASP A 134 3.23 13.04 -20.94
CA ASP A 134 4.66 12.92 -20.67
C ASP A 134 5.09 11.45 -20.51
N GLU A 135 5.76 10.90 -21.51
CA GLU A 135 6.23 9.51 -21.50
C GLU A 135 7.33 9.27 -20.46
N SER A 136 8.14 10.28 -20.12
CA SER A 136 9.15 10.16 -19.07
C SER A 136 8.49 10.01 -17.70
N ALA A 137 7.49 10.85 -17.39
CA ALA A 137 6.72 10.75 -16.16
C ALA A 137 5.95 9.41 -16.06
N LYS A 138 5.41 8.92 -17.18
CA LYS A 138 4.76 7.60 -17.22
C LYS A 138 5.73 6.48 -16.88
N LEU A 139 6.93 6.48 -17.48
CA LEU A 139 7.95 5.45 -17.21
C LEU A 139 8.38 5.46 -15.76
N THR A 140 8.65 6.65 -15.20
CA THR A 140 8.99 6.81 -13.78
C THR A 140 7.90 6.26 -12.88
N THR A 141 6.63 6.63 -13.13
CA THR A 141 5.49 6.17 -12.33
C THR A 141 5.29 4.65 -12.45
N ARG A 142 5.41 4.06 -13.64
CA ARG A 142 5.35 2.61 -13.86
C ARG A 142 6.44 1.89 -13.10
N SER A 143 7.67 2.40 -13.15
CA SER A 143 8.83 1.84 -12.42
C SER A 143 8.60 1.87 -10.92
N ILE A 144 8.07 2.97 -10.37
CA ILE A 144 7.79 3.09 -8.94
C ILE A 144 6.63 2.15 -8.54
N LEU A 145 5.56 2.06 -9.33
CA LEU A 145 4.48 1.10 -9.06
C LEU A 145 4.99 -0.35 -9.03
N ALA A 146 5.83 -0.72 -10.00
CA ALA A 146 6.43 -2.05 -10.06
C ALA A 146 7.31 -2.32 -8.84
N TYR A 147 8.20 -1.40 -8.50
CA TYR A 147 9.12 -1.51 -7.37
C TYR A 147 8.36 -1.57 -6.03
N VAL A 148 7.44 -0.65 -5.78
CA VAL A 148 6.68 -0.61 -4.52
C VAL A 148 5.84 -1.88 -4.36
N LEU A 149 5.20 -2.33 -5.43
CA LEU A 149 4.37 -3.55 -5.36
C LEU A 149 5.22 -4.80 -5.14
N ASP A 150 6.37 -4.94 -5.84
CA ASP A 150 7.31 -6.05 -5.62
C ASP A 150 7.77 -6.12 -4.15
N GLN A 151 8.29 -5.01 -3.63
CA GLN A 151 8.78 -4.98 -2.24
C GLN A 151 7.66 -5.26 -1.23
N THR A 152 6.46 -4.73 -1.49
CA THR A 152 5.28 -4.96 -0.65
C THR A 152 4.86 -6.43 -0.65
N MET A 153 4.86 -7.08 -1.81
CA MET A 153 4.53 -8.51 -1.90
C MET A 153 5.54 -9.37 -1.13
N ARG A 154 6.83 -9.04 -1.20
CA ARG A 154 7.87 -9.76 -0.44
C ARG A 154 7.67 -9.60 1.07
N LEU A 155 7.35 -8.40 1.56
CA LEU A 155 7.07 -8.18 2.99
C LEU A 155 5.82 -8.93 3.47
N LEU A 156 4.79 -9.04 2.63
CA LEU A 156 3.53 -9.67 2.95
C LEU A 156 3.55 -11.19 2.80
N HIS A 157 4.47 -11.73 1.98
CA HIS A 157 4.51 -13.14 1.60
C HIS A 157 4.51 -14.13 2.78
N PRO A 158 5.23 -13.92 3.89
CA PRO A 158 5.18 -14.84 5.03
C PRO A 158 3.78 -15.03 5.63
N PHE A 159 2.91 -14.05 5.48
CA PHE A 159 1.56 -14.03 6.03
C PHE A 159 0.50 -14.48 5.03
N MET A 160 0.64 -14.10 3.76
CA MET A 160 -0.32 -14.35 2.68
C MET A 160 0.39 -14.92 1.43
N PRO A 161 0.93 -16.16 1.51
CA PRO A 161 1.82 -16.69 0.49
C PRO A 161 1.15 -16.91 -0.88
N PHE A 162 -0.14 -17.24 -0.93
CA PHE A 162 -0.78 -17.61 -2.19
C PHE A 162 -1.06 -16.38 -3.07
N ILE A 163 -1.71 -15.36 -2.51
CA ILE A 163 -2.02 -14.14 -3.27
C ILE A 163 -0.74 -13.37 -3.65
N THR A 164 0.26 -13.34 -2.78
CA THR A 164 1.50 -12.62 -3.05
C THR A 164 2.34 -13.31 -4.13
N GLU A 165 2.41 -14.65 -4.15
CA GLU A 165 3.05 -15.39 -5.22
C GLU A 165 2.35 -15.13 -6.56
N GLU A 166 1.03 -15.25 -6.60
CA GLU A 166 0.24 -15.04 -7.83
C GLU A 166 0.43 -13.64 -8.40
N ILE A 167 0.42 -12.63 -7.56
CA ILE A 167 0.67 -11.25 -7.99
C ILE A 167 2.11 -11.09 -8.48
N TRP A 168 3.08 -11.62 -7.73
CA TRP A 168 4.50 -11.44 -8.00
C TRP A 168 4.93 -12.11 -9.30
N GLN A 169 4.37 -13.27 -9.64
CA GLN A 169 4.61 -13.95 -10.91
C GLN A 169 4.16 -13.15 -12.14
N ASN A 170 3.28 -12.18 -11.94
CA ASN A 170 2.81 -11.28 -13.00
C ASN A 170 3.53 -9.91 -13.00
N LEU A 171 4.39 -9.64 -12.01
CA LEU A 171 5.22 -8.44 -11.95
C LEU A 171 6.51 -8.62 -12.75
N PRO A 172 7.17 -7.54 -13.18
CA PRO A 172 8.54 -7.61 -13.64
C PRO A 172 9.45 -7.98 -12.45
N HIS A 173 10.04 -9.17 -12.47
CA HIS A 173 10.88 -9.70 -11.39
C HIS A 173 12.01 -10.58 -11.92
N GLU A 174 12.96 -10.91 -11.05
CA GLU A 174 13.98 -11.96 -11.24
C GLU A 174 13.75 -13.12 -10.28
N GLY A 175 14.05 -14.35 -10.73
CA GLY A 175 13.90 -15.57 -9.95
C GLY A 175 12.65 -16.37 -10.29
N GLU A 176 12.54 -17.57 -9.73
CA GLU A 176 11.45 -18.50 -10.03
C GLU A 176 10.23 -18.35 -9.10
N SER A 177 10.44 -17.91 -7.88
CA SER A 177 9.39 -17.77 -6.86
C SER A 177 9.75 -16.67 -5.86
N ILE A 178 8.75 -15.94 -5.41
CA ILE A 178 8.89 -14.94 -4.34
C ILE A 178 9.39 -15.57 -3.03
N THR A 179 9.13 -16.86 -2.80
CA THR A 179 9.62 -17.61 -1.63
C THR A 179 11.13 -17.57 -1.51
N THR A 180 11.85 -17.53 -2.63
CA THR A 180 13.33 -17.49 -2.68
C THR A 180 13.88 -16.09 -2.93
N ALA A 181 13.01 -15.11 -3.12
CA ALA A 181 13.42 -13.72 -3.30
C ALA A 181 14.00 -13.12 -2.02
N SER A 182 14.93 -12.19 -2.17
CA SER A 182 15.56 -11.53 -1.02
C SER A 182 14.56 -10.70 -0.22
N TRP A 183 14.72 -10.71 1.10
CA TRP A 183 13.95 -9.81 1.97
C TRP A 183 14.21 -8.34 1.62
N PRO A 184 13.19 -7.48 1.59
CA PRO A 184 13.35 -6.06 1.33
C PRO A 184 14.33 -5.37 2.28
N VAL A 185 15.15 -4.49 1.73
CA VAL A 185 16.12 -3.70 2.48
C VAL A 185 15.88 -2.22 2.22
N VAL A 186 16.01 -1.41 3.27
CA VAL A 186 15.92 0.06 3.15
C VAL A 186 16.93 0.58 2.15
N ASN A 187 16.47 1.39 1.20
CA ASN A 187 17.33 2.12 0.27
C ASN A 187 17.32 3.63 0.65
N PRO A 188 18.36 4.13 1.33
CA PRO A 188 18.40 5.52 1.80
C PRO A 188 18.27 6.56 0.68
N ASP A 189 18.69 6.25 -0.54
CA ASP A 189 18.64 7.15 -1.69
C ASP A 189 17.18 7.43 -2.15
N LEU A 190 16.22 6.62 -1.70
CA LEU A 190 14.79 6.77 -1.98
C LEU A 190 14.03 7.46 -0.84
N THR A 191 14.71 7.99 0.16
CA THR A 191 14.08 8.69 1.29
C THR A 191 14.08 10.19 1.07
N ASP A 192 12.92 10.84 1.20
CA ASP A 192 12.73 12.29 1.11
C ASP A 192 11.72 12.74 2.18
N GLU A 193 12.23 13.11 3.38
CA GLU A 193 11.40 13.54 4.50
C GLU A 193 10.60 14.80 4.16
N LYS A 194 11.18 15.72 3.38
CA LYS A 194 10.46 16.93 2.96
C LYS A 194 9.24 16.62 2.12
N ALA A 195 9.36 15.67 1.18
CA ALA A 195 8.22 15.21 0.39
C ALA A 195 7.15 14.54 1.27
N SER A 196 7.56 13.82 2.32
CA SER A 196 6.63 13.24 3.30
C SER A 196 5.84 14.31 4.04
N ASP A 197 6.47 15.41 4.46
CA ASP A 197 5.80 16.50 5.15
C ASP A 197 4.89 17.32 4.20
N GLU A 198 5.34 17.57 2.97
CA GLU A 198 4.50 18.17 1.92
C GLU A 198 3.24 17.30 1.68
N MET A 199 3.42 15.98 1.57
CA MET A 199 2.31 15.03 1.36
C MET A 199 1.32 14.98 2.52
N LYS A 200 1.80 15.00 3.79
CA LYS A 200 0.92 15.07 4.98
C LYS A 200 -0.01 16.27 4.89
N LEU A 201 0.54 17.44 4.55
CA LEU A 201 -0.24 18.67 4.37
C LEU A 201 -1.30 18.52 3.27
N LEU A 202 -0.93 18.00 2.10
CA LEU A 202 -1.85 17.81 0.96
C LEU A 202 -2.98 16.83 1.32
N VAL A 203 -2.65 15.70 1.97
CA VAL A 203 -3.61 14.71 2.43
C VAL A 203 -4.59 15.32 3.44
N GLU A 204 -4.11 16.11 4.40
CA GLU A 204 -4.95 16.78 5.39
C GLU A 204 -5.93 17.76 4.73
N ILE A 205 -5.46 18.56 3.79
CA ILE A 205 -6.30 19.49 3.03
C ILE A 205 -7.38 18.72 2.24
N ILE A 206 -7.01 17.69 1.51
CA ILE A 206 -7.95 16.88 0.73
C ILE A 206 -8.99 16.23 1.65
N ARG A 207 -8.57 15.66 2.79
CA ARG A 207 -9.48 15.09 3.78
C ARG A 207 -10.44 16.13 4.33
N THR A 208 -9.94 17.30 4.68
CA THR A 208 -10.77 18.42 5.18
C THR A 208 -11.82 18.84 4.14
N VAL A 209 -11.42 19.01 2.88
CA VAL A 209 -12.36 19.34 1.79
C VAL A 209 -13.41 18.25 1.59
N ARG A 210 -13.00 16.97 1.64
CA ARG A 210 -13.95 15.82 1.53
C ARG A 210 -14.95 15.82 2.69
N ASN A 211 -14.50 16.07 3.91
CA ASN A 211 -15.37 16.13 5.09
C ASN A 211 -16.36 17.28 5.00
N ILE A 212 -15.91 18.49 4.66
CA ILE A 212 -16.81 19.64 4.45
C ILE A 212 -17.87 19.33 3.38
N ARG A 213 -17.45 18.71 2.25
CA ARG A 213 -18.41 18.33 1.20
C ARG A 213 -19.45 17.32 1.69
N ALA A 214 -19.04 16.37 2.53
CA ALA A 214 -19.96 15.40 3.12
C ALA A 214 -20.93 16.07 4.08
N GLU A 215 -20.46 16.96 4.96
CA GLU A 215 -21.29 17.70 5.91
C GLU A 215 -22.38 18.55 5.22
N VAL A 216 -22.02 19.18 4.09
CA VAL A 216 -22.99 20.00 3.32
C VAL A 216 -23.70 19.21 2.21
N ASN A 217 -23.62 17.88 2.22
CA ASN A 217 -24.24 16.98 1.25
C ASN A 217 -23.95 17.35 -0.22
N THR A 218 -22.74 17.81 -0.52
CA THR A 218 -22.35 18.15 -1.90
C THR A 218 -21.97 16.88 -2.67
N PRO A 219 -22.63 16.56 -3.80
CA PRO A 219 -22.28 15.41 -4.62
C PRO A 219 -20.83 15.42 -5.07
N LEU A 220 -20.16 14.25 -5.10
CA LEU A 220 -18.76 14.11 -5.50
C LEU A 220 -18.52 14.59 -6.95
N SER A 221 -19.49 14.40 -7.84
CA SER A 221 -19.43 14.85 -9.24
C SER A 221 -19.53 16.37 -9.43
N LYS A 222 -20.01 17.11 -8.42
CA LYS A 222 -20.19 18.56 -8.54
C LYS A 222 -18.84 19.26 -8.37
N LYS A 223 -18.43 20.04 -9.37
CA LYS A 223 -17.29 20.95 -9.25
C LYS A 223 -17.62 22.09 -8.30
N ILE A 224 -16.68 22.41 -7.41
CA ILE A 224 -16.80 23.51 -6.44
C ILE A 224 -15.62 24.47 -6.63
N LYS A 225 -15.82 25.72 -6.24
CA LYS A 225 -14.72 26.68 -6.10
C LYS A 225 -14.10 26.48 -4.73
N LEU A 226 -12.81 26.19 -4.70
CA LEU A 226 -12.03 26.08 -3.47
C LEU A 226 -11.14 27.31 -3.32
N SER A 227 -11.14 27.92 -2.14
CA SER A 227 -10.20 28.98 -1.77
C SER A 227 -9.40 28.52 -0.56
N LEU A 228 -8.09 28.45 -0.71
CA LEU A 228 -7.16 28.07 0.35
C LEU A 228 -6.42 29.33 0.82
N LYS A 229 -6.23 29.45 2.14
CA LYS A 229 -5.41 30.50 2.75
C LYS A 229 -4.23 29.85 3.41
N ALA A 230 -3.04 30.03 2.88
CA ALA A 230 -1.82 29.58 3.51
C ALA A 230 -1.54 30.38 4.79
N LYS A 231 -1.01 29.71 5.81
CA LYS A 231 -0.62 30.34 7.08
C LYS A 231 0.74 31.07 7.00
N ASP A 232 1.60 30.62 6.08
CA ASP A 232 2.96 31.11 5.87
C ASP A 232 3.40 30.89 4.41
N ALA A 233 4.58 31.45 4.05
CA ALA A 233 5.13 31.37 2.70
C ALA A 233 5.52 29.93 2.29
N GLU A 234 5.93 29.09 3.21
CA GLU A 234 6.28 27.70 2.95
C GLU A 234 5.05 26.89 2.55
N THR A 235 3.98 26.99 3.33
CA THR A 235 2.67 26.39 3.00
C THR A 235 2.15 26.90 1.65
N GLN A 236 2.30 28.20 1.37
CA GLN A 236 1.89 28.76 0.08
C GLN A 236 2.66 28.13 -1.08
N ALA A 237 3.98 28.02 -0.97
CA ALA A 237 4.82 27.40 -2.01
C ALA A 237 4.45 25.95 -2.29
N VAL A 238 4.11 25.16 -1.25
CA VAL A 238 3.63 23.77 -1.42
C VAL A 238 2.32 23.75 -2.19
N LEU A 239 1.37 24.65 -1.86
CA LEU A 239 0.06 24.69 -2.50
C LEU A 239 0.11 25.18 -3.97
N GLU A 240 1.03 26.06 -4.29
CA GLU A 240 1.20 26.58 -5.67
C GLU A 240 1.90 25.56 -6.58
N LYS A 241 2.73 24.69 -6.00
CA LYS A 241 3.50 23.68 -6.75
C LYS A 241 2.69 22.42 -7.07
N ASN A 242 1.73 22.05 -6.20
CA ASN A 242 1.00 20.78 -6.23
C ASN A 242 -0.50 21.02 -6.42
#